data_b6cda0f4d6c591a30ecf1269f37bd1c6
#
_entry.id   b6cda0f4d6c591a30ecf1269f37bd1c6
#
_cell.length_a   1.000
_cell.length_b   1.000
_cell.length_c   1.000
_cell.angle_alpha   90.00
_cell.angle_beta   90.00
_cell.angle_gamma   90.00
#
_symmetry.space_group_name_H-M   'P 1'
#
loop_
_entity.id
_entity.type
_entity.pdbx_description
1 polymer ?
#
loop_
_entity_poly.entity_id
_entity_poly.type
_entity_poly.pdbx_seq_one_letter_code
_entity_poly.pdbx_strand_id
1 'polypeptide(L)'
;TAWKTHMPRNATLVRNISQACETLLSIPRYFYALFAVDLTNEKYAHLPEYDEIVRRFAPFVGTSFEPGVTLSAKPVEVYAIFGGQWPHSSFMIPGGVMCAPTLSDVTRSIAILDYWKREWLEKQWLGCSIERWMEIKTWNEMLAWADENDSQRNSDCALFIRFAQRAGLDKYGQGVGAFLATGTFFQPDQYEHPTVDGRNDALITRAGIYDGASFHD
;
A
#
# COMPACT_ATOMS: atom_id res chain seq x y z
N THR A 1 -0.06 5.39 23.34
CA THR A 1 1.37 5.46 23.67
C THR A 1 1.60 4.88 25.06
N ALA A 2 2.73 4.20 25.30
CA ALA A 2 3.09 3.67 26.62
C ALA A 2 3.08 4.73 27.75
N TRP A 3 3.20 5.99 27.39
CA TRP A 3 3.24 7.12 28.32
C TRP A 3 1.84 7.75 28.60
N LYS A 4 0.77 7.24 28.01
CA LYS A 4 -0.61 7.79 28.17
C LYS A 4 -0.69 9.32 28.00
N THR A 5 0.19 9.90 27.20
CA THR A 5 0.26 11.34 26.98
C THR A 5 -0.83 11.73 25.97
N HIS A 6 -1.60 12.73 26.28
CA HIS A 6 -2.56 13.31 25.33
C HIS A 6 -1.81 13.84 24.11
N MET A 7 -2.24 13.44 22.92
CA MET A 7 -1.67 13.88 21.66
C MET A 7 -2.68 14.77 20.93
N PRO A 8 -2.29 15.98 20.52
CA PRO A 8 -3.19 16.87 19.76
C PRO A 8 -3.64 16.20 18.44
N ARG A 9 -4.88 16.46 18.04
CA ARG A 9 -5.47 15.89 16.81
C ARG A 9 -4.59 16.05 15.58
N ASN A 10 -4.06 17.26 15.34
CA ASN A 10 -3.20 17.50 14.18
C ASN A 10 -1.89 16.68 14.23
N ALA A 11 -1.33 16.46 15.42
CA ALA A 11 -0.17 15.60 15.56
C ALA A 11 -0.50 14.14 15.23
N THR A 12 -1.66 13.66 15.62
CA THR A 12 -2.15 12.33 15.24
C THR A 12 -2.31 12.21 13.72
N LEU A 13 -2.92 13.20 13.08
CA LEU A 13 -3.08 13.22 11.61
C LEU A 13 -1.73 13.21 10.88
N VAL A 14 -0.79 14.03 11.31
CA VAL A 14 0.56 14.07 10.71
C VAL A 14 1.28 12.74 10.85
N ARG A 15 1.20 12.09 12.01
CA ARG A 15 1.77 10.76 12.22
C ARG A 15 1.13 9.71 11.31
N ASN A 16 -0.19 9.73 11.19
CA ASN A 16 -0.93 8.80 10.32
C ASN A 16 -0.57 9.03 8.84
N ILE A 17 -0.48 10.28 8.40
CA ILE A 17 -0.02 10.61 7.03
C ILE A 17 1.37 10.05 6.78
N SER A 18 2.31 10.28 7.70
CA SER A 18 3.68 9.79 7.57
C SER A 18 3.74 8.26 7.51
N GLN A 19 2.99 7.57 8.36
CA GLN A 19 2.89 6.12 8.37
C GLN A 19 2.26 5.59 7.07
N ALA A 20 1.22 6.25 6.57
CA ALA A 20 0.60 5.90 5.29
C ALA A 20 1.59 6.06 4.13
N CYS A 21 2.36 7.14 4.09
CA CYS A 21 3.37 7.37 3.07
C CYS A 21 4.46 6.28 3.07
N GLU A 22 4.91 5.85 4.26
CA GLU A 22 5.84 4.71 4.38
C GLU A 22 5.25 3.41 3.86
N THR A 23 4.00 3.13 4.17
CA THR A 23 3.30 1.93 3.70
C THR A 23 3.14 1.95 2.18
N LEU A 24 2.71 3.10 1.63
CA LEU A 24 2.52 3.29 0.18
C LEU A 24 3.84 3.22 -0.60
N LEU A 25 4.96 3.60 0.01
CA LEU A 25 6.28 3.41 -0.57
C LEU A 25 6.75 1.95 -0.48
N SER A 26 6.64 1.36 0.71
CA SER A 26 7.29 0.08 1.03
C SER A 26 6.70 -1.09 0.27
N ILE A 27 5.36 -1.17 0.16
CA ILE A 27 4.67 -2.28 -0.50
C ILE A 27 5.01 -2.36 -2.00
N PRO A 28 4.87 -1.28 -2.80
CA PRO A 28 5.23 -1.34 -4.22
C PRO A 28 6.71 -1.56 -4.45
N ARG A 29 7.58 -0.93 -3.66
CA ARG A 29 9.03 -1.12 -3.78
C ARG A 29 9.41 -2.56 -3.49
N TYR A 30 8.83 -3.18 -2.45
CA TYR A 30 9.03 -4.60 -2.17
C TYR A 30 8.59 -5.46 -3.36
N PHE A 31 7.42 -5.16 -3.93
CA PHE A 31 6.93 -5.90 -5.10
C PHE A 31 7.90 -5.79 -6.28
N TYR A 32 8.20 -4.59 -6.76
CA TYR A 32 9.00 -4.44 -7.99
C TYR A 32 10.48 -4.76 -7.81
N ALA A 33 11.09 -4.38 -6.70
CA ALA A 33 12.54 -4.51 -6.53
C ALA A 33 12.99 -5.87 -5.97
N LEU A 34 12.09 -6.61 -5.30
CA LEU A 34 12.42 -7.88 -4.68
C LEU A 34 11.56 -9.03 -5.20
N PHE A 35 10.24 -8.92 -5.03
CA PHE A 35 9.35 -10.05 -5.29
C PHE A 35 9.16 -10.34 -6.78
N ALA A 36 8.86 -9.33 -7.58
CA ALA A 36 8.59 -9.49 -9.02
C ALA A 36 9.81 -9.97 -9.80
N VAL A 37 11.00 -9.70 -9.30
CA VAL A 37 12.26 -10.20 -9.87
C VAL A 37 12.31 -11.73 -9.86
N ASP A 38 11.85 -12.37 -8.79
CA ASP A 38 11.81 -13.83 -8.68
C ASP A 38 10.87 -14.48 -9.68
N LEU A 39 9.85 -13.75 -10.16
CA LEU A 39 8.90 -14.23 -11.16
C LEU A 39 9.54 -14.38 -12.55
N THR A 40 10.69 -13.74 -12.80
CA THR A 40 11.43 -13.84 -14.05
C THR A 40 12.30 -15.10 -14.15
N ASN A 41 12.27 -15.96 -13.15
CA ASN A 41 13.05 -17.20 -13.13
C ASN A 41 12.58 -18.17 -14.22
N GLU A 42 13.53 -18.77 -14.95
CA GLU A 42 13.28 -19.69 -16.06
C GLU A 42 12.42 -20.91 -15.71
N LYS A 43 12.32 -21.27 -14.43
CA LYS A 43 11.40 -22.34 -13.97
C LYS A 43 9.94 -22.07 -14.37
N TYR A 44 9.59 -20.82 -14.60
CA TYR A 44 8.25 -20.39 -15.01
C TYR A 44 8.08 -20.24 -16.53
N ALA A 45 9.11 -20.52 -17.34
CA ALA A 45 9.08 -20.34 -18.79
C ALA A 45 7.97 -21.12 -19.53
N HIS A 46 7.39 -22.12 -18.87
CA HIS A 46 6.26 -22.89 -19.39
C HIS A 46 4.90 -22.18 -19.23
N LEU A 47 4.84 -21.05 -18.50
CA LEU A 47 3.60 -20.30 -18.28
C LEU A 47 3.37 -19.27 -19.40
N PRO A 48 2.13 -19.09 -19.87
CA PRO A 48 1.83 -18.19 -21.00
C PRO A 48 2.12 -16.73 -20.72
N GLU A 49 2.11 -16.30 -19.46
CA GLU A 49 2.43 -14.92 -19.07
C GLU A 49 3.94 -14.66 -18.91
N TYR A 50 4.80 -15.68 -19.00
CA TYR A 50 6.21 -15.58 -18.64
C TYR A 50 6.98 -14.52 -19.43
N ASP A 51 6.82 -14.49 -20.74
CA ASP A 51 7.51 -13.51 -21.59
C ASP A 51 7.11 -12.07 -21.23
N GLU A 52 5.84 -11.86 -20.90
CA GLU A 52 5.34 -10.55 -20.47
C GLU A 52 5.82 -10.19 -19.05
N ILE A 53 5.91 -11.15 -18.14
CA ILE A 53 6.53 -10.99 -16.82
C ILE A 53 7.99 -10.54 -16.97
N VAL A 54 8.77 -11.24 -17.79
CA VAL A 54 10.18 -10.87 -18.04
C VAL A 54 10.27 -9.49 -18.66
N ARG A 55 9.46 -9.21 -19.69
CA ARG A 55 9.44 -7.91 -20.36
C ARG A 55 9.18 -6.75 -19.40
N ARG A 56 8.28 -6.94 -18.40
CA ARG A 56 7.89 -5.88 -17.47
C ARG A 56 8.74 -5.81 -16.22
N PHE A 57 9.08 -6.96 -15.63
CA PHE A 57 9.64 -7.01 -14.28
C PHE A 57 11.12 -7.41 -14.22
N ALA A 58 11.78 -7.67 -15.36
CA ALA A 58 13.20 -7.94 -15.35
C ALA A 58 13.97 -6.80 -14.64
N PRO A 59 14.87 -7.12 -13.70
CA PRO A 59 15.51 -6.11 -12.87
C PRO A 59 16.28 -5.10 -13.73
N PHE A 60 16.11 -3.83 -13.46
CA PHE A 60 16.73 -2.68 -14.11
C PHE A 60 16.39 -2.43 -15.60
N VAL A 61 15.83 -3.41 -16.31
CA VAL A 61 15.54 -3.31 -17.76
C VAL A 61 14.06 -3.51 -18.09
N GLY A 62 13.26 -4.04 -17.17
CA GLY A 62 11.84 -4.26 -17.36
C GLY A 62 11.06 -2.95 -17.49
N THR A 63 10.08 -2.93 -18.39
CA THR A 63 9.32 -1.70 -18.71
C THR A 63 8.48 -1.15 -17.56
N SER A 64 8.12 -2.00 -16.59
CA SER A 64 7.41 -1.60 -15.37
C SER A 64 8.34 -1.44 -14.16
N PHE A 65 9.58 -1.95 -14.24
CA PHE A 65 10.51 -1.96 -13.10
C PHE A 65 10.88 -0.53 -12.67
N GLU A 66 11.43 0.26 -13.58
CA GLU A 66 11.89 1.62 -13.26
C GLU A 66 10.73 2.54 -12.85
N PRO A 67 9.61 2.64 -13.61
CA PRO A 67 8.46 3.41 -13.15
C PRO A 67 7.85 2.88 -11.85
N GLY A 68 7.80 1.56 -11.67
CA GLY A 68 7.29 0.93 -10.45
C GLY A 68 8.10 1.29 -9.21
N VAL A 69 9.41 1.42 -9.33
CA VAL A 69 10.28 1.83 -8.22
C VAL A 69 10.26 3.34 -8.01
N THR A 70 10.32 4.14 -9.07
CA THR A 70 10.48 5.61 -8.98
C THR A 70 9.16 6.33 -8.71
N LEU A 71 8.10 6.01 -9.46
CA LEU A 71 6.80 6.66 -9.27
C LEU A 71 6.13 6.22 -7.98
N SER A 72 6.22 4.93 -7.62
CA SER A 72 5.66 4.45 -6.36
C SER A 72 6.28 5.13 -5.13
N ALA A 73 7.49 5.66 -5.25
CA ALA A 73 8.19 6.34 -4.17
C ALA A 73 7.68 7.78 -3.91
N LYS A 74 6.83 8.35 -4.78
CA LYS A 74 6.34 9.72 -4.63
C LYS A 74 5.72 10.06 -3.27
N PRO A 75 4.96 9.18 -2.58
CA PRO A 75 4.43 9.47 -1.25
C PRO A 75 5.51 9.84 -0.22
N VAL A 76 6.77 9.42 -0.42
CA VAL A 76 7.86 9.80 0.49
C VAL A 76 8.20 11.30 0.47
N GLU A 77 7.90 11.98 -0.64
CA GLU A 77 8.05 13.43 -0.70
C GLU A 77 7.09 14.12 0.27
N VAL A 78 5.88 13.58 0.43
CA VAL A 78 4.91 14.05 1.44
C VAL A 78 5.42 13.79 2.85
N TYR A 79 5.98 12.59 3.10
CA TYR A 79 6.65 12.31 4.37
C TYR A 79 7.73 13.35 4.68
N ALA A 80 8.58 13.69 3.70
CA ALA A 80 9.66 14.66 3.88
C ALA A 80 9.16 16.09 4.12
N ILE A 81 8.02 16.49 3.53
CA ILE A 81 7.38 17.78 3.80
C ILE A 81 7.01 17.90 5.29
N PHE A 82 6.43 16.86 5.89
CA PHE A 82 6.02 16.88 7.30
C PHE A 82 7.16 16.54 8.26
N GLY A 83 8.04 15.62 7.88
CA GLY A 83 9.11 15.10 8.72
C GLY A 83 10.45 15.83 8.58
N GLY A 84 10.57 16.77 7.63
CA GLY A 84 11.79 17.49 7.31
C GLY A 84 12.78 16.69 6.45
N GLN A 85 12.78 15.39 6.58
CA GLN A 85 13.64 14.47 5.78
C GLN A 85 13.07 13.06 5.77
N TRP A 86 13.54 12.26 4.84
CA TRP A 86 13.38 10.82 4.79
C TRP A 86 14.70 10.19 4.27
N PRO A 87 15.16 9.06 4.79
CA PRO A 87 14.76 8.39 6.04
C PRO A 87 15.31 9.09 7.29
N HIS A 88 15.07 8.49 8.46
CA HIS A 88 15.63 8.92 9.75
C HIS A 88 15.16 10.30 10.24
N SER A 89 13.91 10.66 9.99
CA SER A 89 13.34 11.88 10.54
C SER A 89 13.17 11.79 12.07
N SER A 90 13.31 12.92 12.73
CA SER A 90 13.20 13.04 14.21
C SER A 90 12.01 13.89 14.65
N PHE A 91 11.01 14.08 13.79
CA PHE A 91 9.90 14.99 14.07
C PHE A 91 8.86 14.43 15.03
N MET A 92 8.79 13.12 15.21
CA MET A 92 7.88 12.47 16.17
C MET A 92 8.47 12.52 17.58
N ILE A 93 7.80 13.23 18.46
CA ILE A 93 8.20 13.38 19.87
C ILE A 93 7.11 12.86 20.82
N PRO A 94 7.43 12.51 22.08
CA PRO A 94 6.42 12.18 23.07
C PRO A 94 5.36 13.29 23.19
N GLY A 95 4.09 12.92 22.99
CA GLY A 95 2.96 13.87 23.06
C GLY A 95 2.71 14.68 21.80
N GLY A 96 3.48 14.51 20.70
CA GLY A 96 3.21 15.32 19.52
C GLY A 96 4.14 15.09 18.34
N VAL A 97 4.28 16.15 17.55
CA VAL A 97 5.19 16.28 16.42
C VAL A 97 5.87 17.64 16.44
N MET A 98 7.08 17.73 15.91
CA MET A 98 7.85 18.97 15.81
C MET A 98 7.60 19.76 14.50
N CYS A 99 6.54 19.45 13.79
CA CYS A 99 6.18 20.16 12.57
C CYS A 99 4.85 20.88 12.72
N ALA A 100 4.74 22.02 12.06
CA ALA A 100 3.51 22.80 11.91
C ALA A 100 3.25 23.02 10.42
N PRO A 101 2.56 22.10 9.73
CA PRO A 101 2.34 22.19 8.30
C PRO A 101 1.59 23.47 7.95
N THR A 102 2.09 24.19 6.94
CA THR A 102 1.41 25.34 6.37
C THR A 102 0.35 24.90 5.36
N LEU A 103 -0.55 25.80 4.97
CA LEU A 103 -1.50 25.54 3.88
C LEU A 103 -0.78 25.17 2.57
N SER A 104 0.37 25.79 2.30
CA SER A 104 1.21 25.46 1.14
C SER A 104 1.71 24.03 1.19
N ASP A 105 2.17 23.55 2.35
CA ASP A 105 2.65 22.17 2.52
C ASP A 105 1.52 21.16 2.28
N VAL A 106 0.34 21.45 2.80
CA VAL A 106 -0.85 20.60 2.60
C VAL A 106 -1.24 20.56 1.12
N THR A 107 -1.33 21.72 0.46
CA THR A 107 -1.68 21.81 -0.97
C THR A 107 -0.67 21.06 -1.85
N ARG A 108 0.63 21.23 -1.57
CA ARG A 108 1.68 20.51 -2.28
C ARG A 108 1.59 19.01 -2.07
N SER A 109 1.32 18.57 -0.84
CA SER A 109 1.17 17.16 -0.50
C SER A 109 -0.01 16.52 -1.24
N ILE A 110 -1.15 17.21 -1.32
CA ILE A 110 -2.33 16.76 -2.08
C ILE A 110 -1.96 16.61 -3.57
N ALA A 111 -1.27 17.58 -4.15
CA ALA A 111 -0.87 17.52 -5.56
C ALA A 111 0.08 16.36 -5.86
N ILE A 112 1.03 16.05 -4.94
CA ILE A 112 1.95 14.92 -5.06
C ILE A 112 1.16 13.59 -5.02
N LEU A 113 0.25 13.44 -4.06
CA LEU A 113 -0.54 12.21 -3.92
C LEU A 113 -1.51 12.03 -5.07
N ASP A 114 -2.14 13.09 -5.57
CA ASP A 114 -3.02 13.04 -6.73
C ASP A 114 -2.26 12.66 -8.01
N TYR A 115 -1.06 13.20 -8.20
CA TYR A 115 -0.17 12.79 -9.30
C TYR A 115 0.19 11.31 -9.19
N TRP A 116 0.63 10.84 -7.99
CA TRP A 116 0.97 9.45 -7.72
C TRP A 116 -0.22 8.50 -7.98
N LYS A 117 -1.41 8.89 -7.48
CA LYS A 117 -2.65 8.12 -7.68
C LYS A 117 -2.92 7.92 -9.16
N ARG A 118 -2.94 8.99 -9.94
CA ARG A 118 -3.31 8.95 -11.36
C ARG A 118 -2.25 8.30 -12.24
N GLU A 119 -0.99 8.68 -12.08
CA GLU A 119 0.07 8.27 -13.01
C GLU A 119 0.64 6.88 -12.72
N TRP A 120 0.60 6.46 -11.47
CA TRP A 120 1.13 5.15 -11.12
C TRP A 120 0.04 4.19 -10.64
N LEU A 121 -0.69 4.50 -9.56
CA LEU A 121 -1.63 3.55 -8.94
C LEU A 121 -2.75 3.14 -9.90
N GLU A 122 -3.45 4.12 -10.47
CA GLU A 122 -4.60 3.84 -11.34
C GLU A 122 -4.19 3.43 -12.75
N LYS A 123 -3.15 4.05 -13.31
CA LYS A 123 -2.73 3.82 -14.69
C LYS A 123 -1.88 2.58 -14.86
N GLN A 124 -0.81 2.42 -14.06
CA GLN A 124 0.14 1.32 -14.20
C GLN A 124 -0.25 0.11 -13.37
N TRP A 125 -0.56 0.32 -12.09
CA TRP A 125 -0.79 -0.78 -11.17
C TRP A 125 -2.18 -1.40 -11.33
N LEU A 126 -3.27 -0.61 -11.31
CA LEU A 126 -4.64 -1.11 -11.34
C LEU A 126 -5.27 -1.18 -12.74
N GLY A 127 -4.94 -0.25 -13.63
CA GLY A 127 -5.63 -0.10 -14.91
C GLY A 127 -7.09 0.40 -14.77
N CYS A 128 -7.48 0.87 -13.60
CA CYS A 128 -8.79 1.46 -13.29
C CYS A 128 -8.70 2.46 -12.15
N SER A 129 -9.77 3.16 -11.84
CA SER A 129 -9.83 4.05 -10.69
C SER A 129 -9.76 3.27 -9.37
N ILE A 130 -9.26 3.91 -8.32
CA ILE A 130 -9.23 3.32 -6.98
C ILE A 130 -10.64 3.01 -6.46
N GLU A 131 -11.64 3.80 -6.84
CA GLU A 131 -13.03 3.58 -6.48
C GLU A 131 -13.53 2.24 -7.05
N ARG A 132 -13.23 1.94 -8.34
CA ARG A 132 -13.55 0.64 -8.94
C ARG A 132 -12.84 -0.51 -8.24
N TRP A 133 -11.55 -0.35 -7.89
CA TRP A 133 -10.79 -1.34 -7.13
C TRP A 133 -11.41 -1.63 -5.76
N MET A 134 -11.88 -0.62 -5.05
CA MET A 134 -12.50 -0.75 -3.73
C MET A 134 -13.85 -1.46 -3.73
N GLU A 135 -14.48 -1.63 -4.89
CA GLU A 135 -15.72 -2.43 -5.03
C GLU A 135 -15.48 -3.93 -4.95
N ILE A 136 -14.26 -4.40 -5.22
CA ILE A 136 -13.88 -5.82 -5.17
C ILE A 136 -13.91 -6.31 -3.72
N LYS A 137 -14.66 -7.37 -3.45
CA LYS A 137 -14.83 -7.93 -2.10
C LYS A 137 -14.42 -9.39 -2.00
N THR A 138 -14.36 -10.09 -3.09
CA THR A 138 -14.09 -11.54 -3.13
C THR A 138 -12.98 -11.85 -4.12
N TRP A 139 -12.36 -13.01 -3.94
CA TRP A 139 -11.36 -13.53 -4.87
C TRP A 139 -11.92 -13.68 -6.30
N ASN A 140 -13.13 -14.19 -6.43
CA ASN A 140 -13.77 -14.36 -7.73
C ASN A 140 -14.01 -13.02 -8.45
N GLU A 141 -14.41 -11.99 -7.70
CA GLU A 141 -14.54 -10.63 -8.26
C GLU A 141 -13.19 -10.06 -8.68
N MET A 142 -12.11 -10.36 -7.96
CA MET A 142 -10.76 -9.94 -8.32
C MET A 142 -10.28 -10.61 -9.62
N LEU A 143 -10.57 -11.89 -9.79
CA LEU A 143 -10.28 -12.59 -11.04
C LEU A 143 -11.09 -12.03 -12.22
N ALA A 144 -12.38 -11.74 -12.00
CA ALA A 144 -13.23 -11.10 -13.01
C ALA A 144 -12.74 -9.69 -13.36
N TRP A 145 -12.34 -8.90 -12.36
CA TRP A 145 -11.75 -7.58 -12.53
C TRP A 145 -10.47 -7.63 -13.38
N ALA A 146 -9.62 -8.62 -13.19
CA ALA A 146 -8.36 -8.74 -13.93
C ALA A 146 -8.55 -8.89 -15.46
N ASP A 147 -9.74 -9.26 -15.90
CA ASP A 147 -10.11 -9.44 -17.31
C ASP A 147 -11.25 -8.52 -17.77
N GLU A 148 -11.69 -7.57 -16.97
CA GLU A 148 -12.87 -6.74 -17.20
C GLU A 148 -12.77 -5.87 -18.46
N ASN A 149 -11.61 -5.27 -18.70
CA ASN A 149 -11.31 -4.51 -19.91
C ASN A 149 -9.81 -4.51 -20.22
N ASP A 150 -9.44 -3.94 -21.38
CA ASP A 150 -8.05 -3.95 -21.83
C ASP A 150 -7.09 -3.19 -20.88
N SER A 151 -7.53 -2.10 -20.28
CA SER A 151 -6.69 -1.34 -19.35
C SER A 151 -6.36 -2.14 -18.10
N GLN A 152 -7.37 -2.78 -17.49
CA GLN A 152 -7.19 -3.65 -16.34
C GLN A 152 -6.37 -4.90 -16.70
N ARG A 153 -6.73 -5.56 -17.82
CA ARG A 153 -5.99 -6.74 -18.31
C ARG A 153 -4.52 -6.47 -18.52
N ASN A 154 -4.16 -5.27 -18.98
CA ASN A 154 -2.78 -4.85 -19.22
C ASN A 154 -2.11 -4.20 -18.00
N SER A 155 -2.76 -4.12 -16.85
CA SER A 155 -2.16 -3.60 -15.61
C SER A 155 -1.16 -4.58 -15.01
N ASP A 156 -0.21 -4.06 -14.24
CA ASP A 156 0.80 -4.90 -13.58
C ASP A 156 0.17 -5.81 -12.52
N CYS A 157 -0.83 -5.33 -11.80
CA CYS A 157 -1.58 -6.09 -10.80
C CYS A 157 -2.33 -7.28 -11.43
N ALA A 158 -3.06 -7.05 -12.52
CA ALA A 158 -3.80 -8.11 -13.20
C ALA A 158 -2.88 -9.15 -13.84
N LEU A 159 -1.77 -8.72 -14.44
CA LEU A 159 -0.74 -9.63 -14.95
C LEU A 159 -0.19 -10.50 -13.81
N PHE A 160 0.16 -9.89 -12.68
CA PHE A 160 0.66 -10.61 -11.51
C PHE A 160 -0.37 -11.62 -10.97
N ILE A 161 -1.66 -11.24 -10.85
CA ILE A 161 -2.71 -12.14 -10.36
C ILE A 161 -2.86 -13.38 -11.25
N ARG A 162 -2.92 -13.19 -12.57
CA ARG A 162 -3.02 -14.31 -13.52
C ARG A 162 -1.80 -15.23 -13.45
N PHE A 163 -0.61 -14.64 -13.44
CA PHE A 163 0.63 -15.41 -13.30
C PHE A 163 0.69 -16.17 -11.97
N ALA A 164 0.38 -15.50 -10.85
CA ALA A 164 0.41 -16.10 -9.52
C ALA A 164 -0.53 -17.29 -9.39
N GLN A 165 -1.75 -17.16 -9.94
CA GLN A 165 -2.73 -18.24 -9.96
C GLN A 165 -2.23 -19.45 -10.77
N ARG A 166 -1.67 -19.22 -11.98
CA ARG A 166 -1.14 -20.29 -12.83
C ARG A 166 0.11 -20.95 -12.25
N ALA A 167 0.97 -20.16 -11.63
CA ALA A 167 2.16 -20.65 -10.94
C ALA A 167 1.85 -21.34 -9.60
N GLY A 168 0.58 -21.28 -9.13
CA GLY A 168 0.16 -21.85 -7.86
C GLY A 168 0.73 -21.13 -6.64
N LEU A 169 1.10 -19.84 -6.77
CA LEU A 169 1.68 -19.05 -5.68
C LEU A 169 0.67 -18.80 -4.55
N ASP A 170 -0.62 -18.82 -4.85
CA ASP A 170 -1.73 -18.75 -3.91
C ASP A 170 -1.76 -19.89 -2.87
N LYS A 171 -1.01 -20.97 -3.12
CA LYS A 171 -0.91 -22.14 -2.25
C LYS A 171 0.26 -22.09 -1.28
N TYR A 172 1.14 -21.10 -1.44
CA TYR A 172 2.32 -20.93 -0.59
C TYR A 172 2.07 -19.88 0.50
N GLY A 173 2.74 -20.04 1.63
CA GLY A 173 2.69 -19.08 2.72
C GLY A 173 1.38 -19.07 3.52
N GLN A 174 0.58 -20.10 3.42
CA GLN A 174 -0.63 -20.24 4.23
C GLN A 174 -0.25 -20.34 5.70
N GLY A 175 -0.62 -19.31 6.46
CA GLY A 175 -0.40 -19.28 7.91
C GLY A 175 -1.47 -20.04 8.71
N VAL A 176 -1.41 -19.90 10.01
CA VAL A 176 -2.33 -20.55 10.97
C VAL A 176 -3.74 -19.92 10.98
N GLY A 177 -4.01 -18.91 10.17
CA GLY A 177 -5.29 -18.21 10.13
C GLY A 177 -5.47 -17.14 11.23
N ALA A 178 -4.44 -16.88 12.02
CA ALA A 178 -4.44 -15.83 13.01
C ALA A 178 -3.45 -14.70 12.60
N PHE A 179 -3.87 -13.46 12.80
CA PHE A 179 -3.11 -12.27 12.43
C PHE A 179 -2.85 -11.41 13.66
N LEU A 180 -1.58 -11.13 13.93
CA LEU A 180 -1.18 -10.16 14.94
C LEU A 180 -1.22 -8.75 14.32
N ALA A 181 -2.05 -7.89 14.88
CA ALA A 181 -2.10 -6.47 14.54
C ALA A 181 -1.42 -5.66 15.64
N THR A 182 -0.64 -4.66 15.25
CA THR A 182 0.04 -3.75 16.19
C THR A 182 -0.70 -2.42 16.39
N GLY A 183 -1.81 -2.20 15.65
CA GLY A 183 -2.51 -0.93 15.67
C GLY A 183 -1.67 0.18 15.05
N THR A 184 -1.43 0.11 13.75
CA THR A 184 -0.51 1.00 13.02
C THR A 184 -0.99 2.45 12.98
N PHE A 185 -2.30 2.68 12.78
CA PHE A 185 -2.88 4.02 12.69
C PHE A 185 -3.60 4.41 13.98
N PHE A 186 -3.36 5.63 14.42
CA PHE A 186 -4.07 6.20 15.55
C PHE A 186 -5.36 6.85 15.07
N GLN A 187 -6.44 6.67 15.82
CA GLN A 187 -7.66 7.45 15.58
C GLN A 187 -7.48 8.87 16.10
N PRO A 188 -7.68 9.90 15.25
CA PRO A 188 -7.55 11.30 15.68
C PRO A 188 -8.56 11.69 16.77
N ASP A 189 -9.71 11.04 16.73
CA ASP A 189 -10.83 11.24 17.64
C ASP A 189 -11.31 9.88 18.12
N GLN A 190 -10.53 9.23 18.99
CA GLN A 190 -10.91 7.94 19.60
C GLN A 190 -12.29 7.96 20.27
N TYR A 191 -12.89 9.13 20.36
CA TYR A 191 -14.09 9.38 21.15
C TYR A 191 -15.30 9.87 20.35
N GLU A 192 -15.17 10.29 19.09
CA GLU A 192 -16.27 10.99 18.40
C GLU A 192 -16.68 10.45 17.02
N HIS A 193 -15.89 9.64 16.34
CA HIS A 193 -16.29 9.13 15.03
C HIS A 193 -16.04 7.64 14.86
N PRO A 194 -17.09 6.88 14.52
CA PRO A 194 -16.90 5.56 13.98
C PRO A 194 -16.13 5.67 12.66
N THR A 195 -15.20 4.84 12.54
CA THR A 195 -14.30 4.59 11.44
C THR A 195 -14.97 4.51 10.07
N VAL A 196 -14.17 4.80 9.08
CA VAL A 196 -14.55 4.66 7.68
C VAL A 196 -14.94 3.20 7.41
N ASP A 197 -16.23 2.99 7.19
CA ASP A 197 -16.81 1.79 6.57
C ASP A 197 -16.96 0.49 7.40
N GLY A 198 -16.84 0.52 8.71
CA GLY A 198 -17.26 -0.60 9.59
C GLY A 198 -16.60 -1.96 9.37
N ARG A 199 -15.54 -2.05 8.55
CA ARG A 199 -14.84 -3.28 8.21
C ARG A 199 -13.42 -3.29 8.76
N ASN A 200 -13.18 -4.16 9.76
CA ASN A 200 -11.85 -4.52 10.28
C ASN A 200 -10.95 -3.33 10.69
N ASP A 201 -11.55 -2.24 11.10
CA ASP A 201 -10.82 -1.09 11.64
C ASP A 201 -9.92 -1.47 12.82
N ALA A 202 -10.30 -2.52 13.53
CA ALA A 202 -9.52 -3.06 14.61
C ALA A 202 -8.09 -3.43 14.19
N LEU A 203 -7.89 -4.03 12.99
CA LEU A 203 -6.56 -4.39 12.49
C LEU A 203 -5.67 -3.18 12.19
N ILE A 204 -6.28 -2.05 11.84
CA ILE A 204 -5.56 -0.81 11.52
C ILE A 204 -5.28 0.01 12.77
N THR A 205 -6.23 0.08 13.71
CA THR A 205 -6.19 1.01 14.84
C THR A 205 -5.92 0.35 16.19
N ARG A 206 -6.20 -0.95 16.35
CA ARG A 206 -6.05 -1.69 17.61
C ARG A 206 -4.91 -2.69 17.54
N ALA A 207 -4.17 -2.81 18.63
CA ALA A 207 -3.22 -3.91 18.81
C ALA A 207 -3.96 -5.13 19.36
N GLY A 208 -3.70 -6.31 18.80
CA GLY A 208 -4.32 -7.56 19.24
C GLY A 208 -4.19 -8.68 18.22
N ILE A 209 -4.94 -9.74 18.41
CA ILE A 209 -4.96 -10.91 17.53
C ILE A 209 -6.34 -11.01 16.86
N TYR A 210 -6.34 -11.11 15.54
CA TYR A 210 -7.51 -11.45 14.75
C TYR A 210 -7.41 -12.90 14.27
N ASP A 211 -8.39 -13.74 14.63
CA ASP A 211 -8.41 -15.17 14.34
C ASP A 211 -9.23 -15.56 13.10
N GLY A 212 -9.59 -14.58 12.28
CA GLY A 212 -10.46 -14.76 11.11
C GLY A 212 -11.96 -14.55 11.40
N ALA A 213 -12.36 -14.54 12.66
CA ALA A 213 -13.74 -14.34 13.11
C ALA A 213 -13.87 -13.21 14.14
N SER A 214 -12.97 -13.15 15.10
CA SER A 214 -12.99 -12.20 16.23
C SER A 214 -11.63 -11.52 16.40
N PHE A 215 -11.68 -10.35 17.03
CA PHE A 215 -10.49 -9.62 17.44
C PHE A 215 -10.32 -9.72 18.96
N HIS A 216 -9.14 -10.18 19.40
CA HIS A 216 -8.76 -10.34 20.79
C HIS A 216 -7.69 -9.32 21.15
N ASP A 217 -7.94 -8.49 22.19
CA ASP A 217 -7.00 -7.49 22.72
C ASP A 217 -5.87 -8.13 23.52
#